data_642ec5cdebcd8c7d02756632672ca8d7
#
_entry.id   642ec5cdebcd8c7d02756632672ca8d7
#
_cell.length_a   1.000
_cell.length_b   1.000
_cell.length_c   1.000
_cell.angle_alpha   90.00
_cell.angle_beta   90.00
_cell.angle_gamma   90.00
#
_symmetry.space_group_name_H-M   'P 1'
#
loop_
_entity.id
_entity.type
_entity.pdbx_description
1 polymer ?
#
loop_
_entity_poly.entity_id
_entity_poly.type
_entity_poly.pdbx_seq_one_letter_code
_entity_poly.pdbx_strand_id
1 'polypeptide(L)'
;DPYAAVRFLQAMAAYGELRSVNANMDQRLDFLATHPNPPQRIELARGHARQFGPPGTGTRDRDTFLAGIDGMLFGDTPEEGFVRGRFFMHPVLGVAFAVPEGFVIDNTAAAVTASGPGDVAVRFDGVSLNEGVTLADYIRSGWVAGLDAGSIRPTTINGNEAVRARASAEGWQFDVTVIRAGGQVYRLLTAAPVASDRLGPIANAVTSSFRALSEQEKQSLRPLRIRVVPVQAGENVATLAGRMNGVEQPQQLFRIINGLGPGETPSAGTRVKI
;
A
#
# COMPACT_ATOMS: atom_id res chain seq x y z
N ASP A 1 -13.75 27.24 -7.74
CA ASP A 1 -12.41 27.75 -7.47
C ASP A 1 -11.39 27.05 -8.38
N PRO A 2 -10.79 27.73 -9.37
CA PRO A 2 -9.88 27.13 -10.36
C PRO A 2 -8.58 26.58 -9.73
N TYR A 3 -8.18 27.07 -8.56
CA TYR A 3 -7.00 26.57 -7.84
C TYR A 3 -7.26 25.29 -7.06
N ALA A 4 -8.46 24.73 -7.10
CA ALA A 4 -8.76 23.44 -6.44
C ALA A 4 -7.90 22.30 -7.00
N ALA A 5 -7.67 22.28 -8.33
CA ALA A 5 -6.80 21.29 -8.97
C ALA A 5 -5.34 21.40 -8.48
N VAL A 6 -4.84 22.63 -8.31
CA VAL A 6 -3.48 22.86 -7.77
C VAL A 6 -3.35 22.27 -6.37
N ARG A 7 -4.29 22.59 -5.48
CA ARG A 7 -4.29 22.07 -4.09
C ARG A 7 -4.43 20.55 -4.05
N PHE A 8 -5.27 19.98 -4.90
CA PHE A 8 -5.43 18.53 -5.00
C PHE A 8 -4.13 17.83 -5.43
N LEU A 9 -3.47 18.34 -6.48
CA LEU A 9 -2.19 17.79 -6.95
C LEU A 9 -1.07 17.93 -5.90
N GLN A 10 -1.05 19.04 -5.16
CA GLN A 10 -0.13 19.22 -4.04
C GLN A 10 -0.38 18.23 -2.91
N ALA A 11 -1.65 18.00 -2.55
CA ALA A 11 -2.02 17.01 -1.54
C ALA A 11 -1.68 15.58 -1.98
N MET A 12 -1.88 15.25 -3.27
CA MET A 12 -1.45 13.95 -3.84
C MET A 12 0.06 13.77 -3.77
N ALA A 13 0.84 14.80 -4.13
CA ALA A 13 2.30 14.74 -4.04
C ALA A 13 2.76 14.52 -2.59
N ALA A 14 2.24 15.33 -1.65
CA ALA A 14 2.55 15.19 -0.23
C ALA A 14 2.14 13.82 0.35
N TYR A 15 1.03 13.25 -0.11
CA TYR A 15 0.60 11.89 0.28
C TYR A 15 1.54 10.83 -0.30
N GLY A 16 1.98 11.00 -1.55
CA GLY A 16 2.99 10.13 -2.16
C GLY A 16 4.32 10.16 -1.38
N GLU A 17 4.79 11.36 -1.01
CA GLU A 17 5.99 11.53 -0.17
C GLU A 17 5.82 10.87 1.20
N LEU A 18 4.66 11.05 1.86
CA LEU A 18 4.38 10.42 3.14
C LEU A 18 4.50 8.90 3.07
N ARG A 19 4.04 8.30 1.99
CA ARG A 19 4.15 6.85 1.77
C ARG A 19 5.57 6.41 1.41
N SER A 20 6.34 7.24 0.69
CA SER A 20 7.69 6.92 0.22
C SER A 20 8.80 7.16 1.25
N VAL A 21 8.55 7.93 2.31
CA VAL A 21 9.55 8.21 3.38
C VAL A 21 10.10 6.92 4.03
N ASN A 22 9.36 5.81 3.97
CA ASN A 22 9.83 4.52 4.44
C ASN A 22 10.48 3.66 3.33
N ALA A 23 10.39 4.07 2.09
CA ALA A 23 11.00 3.40 0.95
C ALA A 23 12.11 4.30 0.41
N ASN A 24 13.37 3.98 0.74
CA ASN A 24 14.53 4.47 0.00
C ASN A 24 14.51 3.91 -1.44
N MET A 25 13.37 4.01 -2.10
CA MET A 25 13.21 3.62 -3.49
C MET A 25 13.40 4.84 -4.36
N ASP A 26 14.62 4.95 -4.83
CA ASP A 26 15.03 5.83 -5.89
C ASP A 26 14.03 5.82 -7.07
N GLN A 27 13.96 6.95 -7.73
CA GLN A 27 13.25 7.31 -8.96
C GLN A 27 13.21 6.23 -10.09
N ARG A 28 13.81 5.05 -9.87
CA ARG A 28 13.87 3.94 -10.85
C ARG A 28 12.56 3.22 -11.09
N LEU A 29 11.58 3.34 -10.21
CA LEU A 29 10.24 2.79 -10.41
C LEU A 29 9.24 3.84 -10.90
N ASP A 30 9.69 5.05 -11.22
CA ASP A 30 8.85 6.12 -11.76
C ASP A 30 8.18 5.74 -13.10
N PHE A 31 8.77 4.78 -13.84
CA PHE A 31 8.14 4.23 -15.04
C PHE A 31 6.90 3.35 -14.75
N LEU A 32 6.74 2.87 -13.51
CA LEU A 32 5.56 2.14 -13.05
C LEU A 32 4.52 3.07 -12.43
N ALA A 33 4.87 4.33 -12.17
CA ALA A 33 3.94 5.33 -11.68
C ALA A 33 2.97 5.71 -12.80
N THR A 34 1.69 5.42 -12.61
CA THR A 34 0.62 5.81 -13.55
C THR A 34 0.44 7.33 -13.68
N HIS A 35 1.18 8.12 -12.89
CA HIS A 35 1.10 9.58 -12.83
C HIS A 35 2.49 10.23 -12.75
N PRO A 36 3.22 10.35 -13.86
CA PRO A 36 4.56 10.94 -13.87
C PRO A 36 4.56 12.44 -13.56
N ASN A 37 5.59 12.86 -12.87
CA ASN A 37 6.02 14.24 -12.64
C ASN A 37 5.01 15.21 -11.97
N PRO A 38 4.72 15.05 -10.65
CA PRO A 38 3.84 15.95 -9.91
C PRO A 38 4.16 17.46 -10.02
N PRO A 39 5.42 17.94 -9.98
CA PRO A 39 5.74 19.36 -10.08
C PRO A 39 5.28 20.02 -11.39
N GLN A 40 5.49 19.38 -12.53
CA GLN A 40 5.06 19.94 -13.82
C GLN A 40 3.54 20.06 -13.92
N ARG A 41 2.81 19.04 -13.43
CA ARG A 41 1.34 19.07 -13.42
C ARG A 41 0.80 20.16 -12.50
N ILE A 42 1.43 20.41 -11.36
CA ILE A 42 1.08 21.50 -10.44
C ILE A 42 1.27 22.85 -11.12
N GLU A 43 2.40 23.07 -11.81
CA GLU A 43 2.65 24.33 -12.54
C GLU A 43 1.69 24.53 -13.71
N LEU A 44 1.39 23.50 -14.49
CA LEU A 44 0.40 23.56 -15.55
C LEU A 44 -0.99 23.92 -15.00
N ALA A 45 -1.43 23.24 -13.94
CA ALA A 45 -2.70 23.54 -13.27
C ALA A 45 -2.75 24.99 -12.75
N ARG A 46 -1.64 25.49 -12.19
CA ARG A 46 -1.51 26.86 -11.74
C ARG A 46 -1.57 27.87 -12.89
N GLY A 47 -0.89 27.56 -14.01
CA GLY A 47 -0.95 28.37 -15.23
C GLY A 47 -2.36 28.48 -15.78
N HIS A 48 -3.09 27.39 -15.86
CA HIS A 48 -4.49 27.41 -16.28
C HIS A 48 -5.39 28.16 -15.28
N ALA A 49 -5.22 27.94 -13.97
CA ALA A 49 -6.01 28.61 -12.96
C ALA A 49 -5.90 30.14 -13.04
N ARG A 50 -4.71 30.69 -13.33
CA ARG A 50 -4.47 32.13 -13.47
C ARG A 50 -5.30 32.78 -14.59
N GLN A 51 -5.69 32.02 -15.62
CA GLN A 51 -6.53 32.52 -16.72
C GLN A 51 -7.97 32.83 -16.28
N PHE A 52 -8.41 32.25 -15.16
CA PHE A 52 -9.75 32.41 -14.62
C PHE A 52 -9.85 33.43 -13.47
N GLY A 53 -8.72 33.92 -12.97
CA GLY A 53 -8.67 34.92 -11.91
C GLY A 53 -7.68 34.61 -10.80
N PRO A 54 -7.60 35.46 -9.76
CA PRO A 54 -6.69 35.27 -8.64
C PRO A 54 -7.14 34.11 -7.72
N PRO A 55 -6.27 33.61 -6.83
CA PRO A 55 -6.65 32.64 -5.82
C PRO A 55 -7.85 33.10 -4.98
N GLY A 56 -8.78 32.19 -4.72
CA GLY A 56 -10.00 32.49 -3.97
C GLY A 56 -11.19 32.90 -4.81
N THR A 57 -11.01 33.06 -6.15
CA THR A 57 -12.11 33.32 -7.07
C THR A 57 -13.04 32.11 -7.17
N GLY A 58 -14.33 32.36 -7.22
CA GLY A 58 -15.37 31.33 -7.40
C GLY A 58 -15.82 30.68 -6.09
N THR A 59 -16.87 29.88 -6.22
CA THR A 59 -17.49 29.17 -5.08
C THR A 59 -16.63 28.00 -4.63
N ARG A 60 -16.52 27.81 -3.32
CA ARG A 60 -15.83 26.66 -2.74
C ARG A 60 -16.77 25.61 -2.16
N ASP A 61 -17.91 26.02 -1.68
CA ASP A 61 -18.97 25.19 -1.06
C ASP A 61 -18.42 24.05 -0.17
N ARG A 62 -17.50 24.43 0.70
CA ARG A 62 -16.70 23.50 1.50
C ARG A 62 -17.57 22.63 2.41
N ASP A 63 -18.62 23.19 2.98
CA ASP A 63 -19.46 22.47 3.95
C ASP A 63 -20.30 21.40 3.28
N THR A 64 -20.87 21.67 2.11
CA THR A 64 -21.58 20.65 1.31
C THR A 64 -20.62 19.53 0.88
N PHE A 65 -19.41 19.89 0.42
CA PHE A 65 -18.39 18.88 0.10
C PHE A 65 -18.03 18.01 1.30
N LEU A 66 -17.77 18.62 2.46
CA LEU A 66 -17.43 17.87 3.68
C LEU A 66 -18.57 16.96 4.14
N ALA A 67 -19.82 17.45 4.04
CA ALA A 67 -20.99 16.62 4.36
C ALA A 67 -21.11 15.41 3.42
N GLY A 68 -20.79 15.61 2.14
CA GLY A 68 -20.86 14.54 1.13
C GLY A 68 -19.80 13.44 1.29
N ILE A 69 -18.66 13.73 1.89
CA ILE A 69 -17.59 12.76 2.10
C ILE A 69 -17.56 12.14 3.51
N ASP A 70 -18.39 12.60 4.43
CA ASP A 70 -18.48 11.99 5.76
C ASP A 70 -18.95 10.53 5.66
N GLY A 71 -18.21 9.60 6.25
CA GLY A 71 -18.45 8.17 6.15
C GLY A 71 -17.89 7.49 4.92
N MET A 72 -17.29 8.22 3.96
CA MET A 72 -16.66 7.65 2.77
C MET A 72 -15.50 6.72 3.16
N LEU A 73 -15.35 5.62 2.44
CA LEU A 73 -14.22 4.69 2.62
C LEU A 73 -12.89 5.39 2.38
N PHE A 74 -11.91 5.08 3.21
CA PHE A 74 -10.54 5.55 3.08
C PHE A 74 -9.57 4.36 3.03
N GLY A 75 -8.84 4.24 1.92
CA GLY A 75 -7.91 3.13 1.71
C GLY A 75 -8.60 1.81 1.41
N ASP A 76 -8.12 0.74 2.02
CA ASP A 76 -8.43 -0.64 1.70
C ASP A 76 -9.87 -1.07 2.01
N THR A 77 -10.33 -2.06 1.26
CA THR A 77 -11.64 -2.72 1.44
C THR A 77 -11.47 -4.20 1.83
N PRO A 78 -12.50 -4.84 2.39
CA PRO A 78 -12.45 -6.28 2.70
C PRO A 78 -12.16 -7.16 1.48
N GLU A 79 -12.61 -6.74 0.30
CA GLU A 79 -12.46 -7.47 -0.98
C GLU A 79 -11.04 -7.41 -1.53
N GLU A 80 -10.29 -6.36 -1.19
CA GLU A 80 -8.90 -6.17 -1.60
C GLU A 80 -7.90 -6.56 -0.51
N GLY A 81 -8.39 -6.73 0.72
CA GLY A 81 -7.55 -6.94 1.90
C GLY A 81 -7.07 -5.62 2.51
N PHE A 82 -6.49 -5.70 3.69
CA PHE A 82 -6.05 -4.54 4.49
C PHE A 82 -4.55 -4.53 4.71
N VAL A 83 -3.93 -3.38 4.53
CA VAL A 83 -2.58 -3.09 5.00
C VAL A 83 -2.67 -2.38 6.34
N ARG A 84 -1.96 -2.89 7.34
CA ARG A 84 -1.81 -2.28 8.66
C ARG A 84 -0.35 -2.34 9.07
N GLY A 85 0.36 -1.24 8.88
CA GLY A 85 1.80 -1.22 9.03
C GLY A 85 2.46 -2.23 8.11
N ARG A 86 3.24 -3.13 8.67
CA ARG A 86 3.93 -4.19 7.94
C ARG A 86 3.11 -5.46 7.69
N PHE A 87 1.81 -5.46 8.00
CA PHE A 87 0.94 -6.63 7.85
C PHE A 87 -0.02 -6.44 6.69
N PHE A 88 -0.13 -7.45 5.85
CA PHE A 88 -1.23 -7.63 4.92
C PHE A 88 -2.19 -8.69 5.46
N MET A 89 -3.49 -8.39 5.45
CA MET A 89 -4.54 -9.26 5.99
C MET A 89 -5.75 -9.22 5.05
N HIS A 90 -6.15 -10.36 4.52
CA HIS A 90 -7.28 -10.44 3.59
C HIS A 90 -8.42 -11.27 4.19
N PRO A 91 -9.47 -10.63 4.75
CA PRO A 91 -10.53 -11.35 5.47
C PRO A 91 -11.34 -12.29 4.59
N VAL A 92 -11.58 -11.95 3.32
CA VAL A 92 -12.35 -12.80 2.38
C VAL A 92 -11.54 -14.03 1.99
N LEU A 93 -10.25 -13.88 1.65
CA LEU A 93 -9.37 -15.02 1.36
C LEU A 93 -8.91 -15.76 2.63
N GLY A 94 -9.08 -15.15 3.78
CA GLY A 94 -8.72 -15.75 5.06
C GLY A 94 -7.23 -15.90 5.31
N VAL A 95 -6.38 -15.08 4.68
CA VAL A 95 -4.91 -15.17 4.76
C VAL A 95 -4.27 -13.87 5.24
N ALA A 96 -3.10 -13.99 5.84
CA ALA A 96 -2.27 -12.88 6.24
C ALA A 96 -0.79 -13.20 6.07
N PHE A 97 0.02 -12.18 5.88
CA PHE A 97 1.47 -12.24 6.00
C PHE A 97 2.03 -10.89 6.50
N ALA A 98 3.29 -10.90 6.86
CA ALA A 98 4.03 -9.71 7.29
C ALA A 98 5.31 -9.55 6.47
N VAL A 99 5.70 -8.31 6.25
CA VAL A 99 7.02 -7.97 5.72
C VAL A 99 7.94 -7.49 6.85
N PRO A 100 9.27 -7.56 6.70
CA PRO A 100 10.20 -7.03 7.70
C PRO A 100 10.03 -5.51 7.90
N GLU A 101 10.60 -5.00 8.98
CA GLU A 101 10.67 -3.56 9.23
C GLU A 101 11.40 -2.83 8.11
N GLY A 102 10.96 -1.61 7.82
CA GLY A 102 11.48 -0.79 6.73
C GLY A 102 10.91 -1.12 5.35
N PHE A 103 10.00 -2.10 5.24
CA PHE A 103 9.25 -2.35 4.02
C PHE A 103 7.95 -1.55 4.01
N VAL A 104 7.58 -1.06 2.83
CA VAL A 104 6.28 -0.44 2.56
C VAL A 104 5.47 -1.38 1.68
N ILE A 105 4.27 -1.70 2.11
CA ILE A 105 3.32 -2.52 1.35
C ILE A 105 2.45 -1.60 0.48
N ASP A 106 2.31 -1.96 -0.80
CA ASP A 106 1.35 -1.38 -1.73
C ASP A 106 0.35 -2.47 -2.17
N ASN A 107 -0.92 -2.24 -1.83
CA ASN A 107 -2.01 -3.17 -2.12
C ASN A 107 -2.78 -2.67 -3.34
N THR A 108 -2.81 -3.48 -4.39
CA THR A 108 -3.54 -3.19 -5.62
C THR A 108 -4.47 -4.35 -5.97
N ALA A 109 -5.45 -4.11 -6.84
CA ALA A 109 -6.36 -5.17 -7.30
C ALA A 109 -5.65 -6.33 -8.01
N ALA A 110 -4.44 -6.13 -8.54
CA ALA A 110 -3.69 -7.15 -9.28
C ALA A 110 -2.74 -7.96 -8.40
N ALA A 111 -2.18 -7.34 -7.37
CA ALA A 111 -1.20 -7.95 -6.47
C ALA A 111 -0.92 -7.05 -5.27
N VAL A 112 -0.42 -7.66 -4.22
CA VAL A 112 0.23 -6.97 -3.11
C VAL A 112 1.72 -6.95 -3.38
N THR A 113 2.32 -5.77 -3.40
CA THR A 113 3.76 -5.61 -3.52
C THR A 113 4.32 -4.98 -2.26
N ALA A 114 5.56 -5.26 -1.95
CA ALA A 114 6.25 -4.56 -0.88
C ALA A 114 7.69 -4.27 -1.30
N SER A 115 8.17 -3.11 -0.91
CA SER A 115 9.51 -2.65 -1.24
C SER A 115 10.26 -2.27 0.02
N GLY A 116 11.53 -2.63 0.10
CA GLY A 116 12.34 -2.42 1.29
C GLY A 116 13.78 -2.05 0.99
N PRO A 117 14.58 -1.82 2.04
CA PRO A 117 15.97 -1.41 1.91
C PRO A 117 16.83 -2.39 1.10
N GLY A 118 17.73 -1.85 0.27
CA GLY A 118 18.65 -2.64 -0.56
C GLY A 118 18.00 -3.22 -1.81
N ASP A 119 17.05 -2.52 -2.37
CA ASP A 119 16.32 -2.88 -3.58
C ASP A 119 15.62 -4.26 -3.49
N VAL A 120 15.23 -4.67 -2.29
CA VAL A 120 14.49 -5.91 -2.11
C VAL A 120 13.00 -5.64 -2.28
N ALA A 121 12.37 -6.46 -3.11
CA ALA A 121 10.93 -6.39 -3.37
C ALA A 121 10.25 -7.74 -3.07
N VAL A 122 9.00 -7.66 -2.64
CA VAL A 122 8.12 -8.82 -2.44
C VAL A 122 6.87 -8.61 -3.28
N ARG A 123 6.38 -9.69 -3.92
CA ARG A 123 5.10 -9.71 -4.61
C ARG A 123 4.29 -10.90 -4.09
N PHE A 124 3.04 -10.64 -3.78
CA PHE A 124 2.06 -11.65 -3.41
C PHE A 124 0.83 -11.52 -4.29
N ASP A 125 0.39 -12.63 -4.86
CA ASP A 125 -0.87 -12.71 -5.60
C ASP A 125 -1.46 -14.11 -5.53
N GLY A 126 -2.72 -14.24 -5.98
CA GLY A 126 -3.44 -15.52 -6.08
C GLY A 126 -3.53 -16.01 -7.53
N VAL A 127 -3.58 -17.32 -7.69
CA VAL A 127 -3.82 -17.96 -8.99
C VAL A 127 -4.80 -19.13 -8.83
N SER A 128 -5.59 -19.38 -9.86
CA SER A 128 -6.40 -20.59 -9.98
C SER A 128 -5.61 -21.63 -10.74
N LEU A 129 -5.52 -22.85 -10.19
CA LEU A 129 -4.93 -23.98 -10.87
C LEU A 129 -6.02 -24.98 -11.24
N ASN A 130 -5.87 -25.62 -12.41
CA ASN A 130 -6.73 -26.73 -12.81
C ASN A 130 -6.58 -27.90 -11.84
N GLU A 131 -7.61 -28.73 -11.72
CA GLU A 131 -7.56 -29.96 -10.93
C GLU A 131 -6.41 -30.85 -11.40
N GLY A 132 -5.71 -31.47 -10.44
CA GLY A 132 -4.59 -32.38 -10.72
C GLY A 132 -3.25 -31.70 -10.97
N VAL A 133 -3.17 -30.39 -11.15
CA VAL A 133 -1.89 -29.69 -11.29
C VAL A 133 -1.20 -29.59 -9.94
N THR A 134 0.00 -30.18 -9.83
CA THR A 134 0.81 -30.02 -8.61
C THR A 134 1.46 -28.64 -8.54
N LEU A 135 1.77 -28.18 -7.32
CA LEU A 135 2.50 -26.91 -7.15
C LEU A 135 3.88 -26.93 -7.82
N ALA A 136 4.53 -28.10 -7.86
CA ALA A 136 5.82 -28.27 -8.53
C ALA A 136 5.71 -28.16 -10.05
N ASP A 137 4.66 -28.74 -10.66
CA ASP A 137 4.42 -28.62 -12.10
C ASP A 137 4.04 -27.18 -12.46
N TYR A 138 3.26 -26.52 -11.60
CA TYR A 138 2.95 -25.11 -11.78
C TYR A 138 4.20 -24.24 -11.80
N ILE A 139 5.13 -24.42 -10.86
CA ILE A 139 6.40 -23.64 -10.88
C ILE A 139 7.18 -23.91 -12.19
N ARG A 140 7.16 -25.14 -12.71
CA ARG A 140 7.84 -25.51 -13.98
C ARG A 140 7.13 -24.98 -15.23
N SER A 141 5.91 -24.47 -15.13
CA SER A 141 5.10 -24.07 -16.29
C SER A 141 5.60 -22.82 -17.04
N GLY A 142 6.72 -22.22 -16.60
CA GLY A 142 7.40 -21.16 -17.34
C GLY A 142 6.96 -19.73 -17.00
N TRP A 143 6.16 -19.52 -15.96
CA TRP A 143 5.75 -18.18 -15.54
C TRP A 143 6.87 -17.39 -14.80
N VAL A 144 7.93 -18.07 -14.37
CA VAL A 144 9.12 -17.46 -13.77
C VAL A 144 10.30 -17.61 -14.74
N ALA A 145 10.83 -16.48 -15.20
CA ALA A 145 12.04 -16.48 -16.01
C ALA A 145 13.27 -16.89 -15.18
N GLY A 146 14.19 -17.63 -15.80
CA GLY A 146 15.45 -18.01 -15.16
C GLY A 146 15.29 -18.99 -13.98
N LEU A 147 14.24 -19.79 -13.96
CA LEU A 147 13.98 -20.79 -12.93
C LEU A 147 15.11 -21.84 -12.88
N ASP A 148 15.69 -22.04 -11.70
CA ASP A 148 16.55 -23.18 -11.40
C ASP A 148 15.69 -24.40 -11.06
N ALA A 149 15.43 -25.26 -12.04
CA ALA A 149 14.62 -26.46 -11.87
C ALA A 149 15.21 -27.44 -10.82
N GLY A 150 16.53 -27.42 -10.62
CA GLY A 150 17.22 -28.21 -9.60
C GLY A 150 16.98 -27.73 -8.18
N SER A 151 16.50 -26.50 -8.00
CA SER A 151 16.20 -25.91 -6.70
C SER A 151 14.78 -26.16 -6.20
N ILE A 152 13.89 -26.73 -7.03
CA ILE A 152 12.50 -26.97 -6.65
C ILE A 152 12.43 -27.94 -5.48
N ARG A 153 11.82 -27.53 -4.37
CA ARG A 153 11.71 -28.33 -3.15
C ARG A 153 10.29 -28.24 -2.58
N PRO A 154 9.59 -29.37 -2.42
CA PRO A 154 8.38 -29.42 -1.62
C PRO A 154 8.68 -29.02 -0.17
N THR A 155 7.77 -28.31 0.44
CA THR A 155 7.84 -27.85 1.83
C THR A 155 6.45 -27.66 2.42
N THR A 156 6.40 -27.30 3.69
CA THR A 156 5.16 -26.93 4.38
C THR A 156 5.34 -25.57 5.05
N ILE A 157 4.37 -24.68 4.88
CA ILE A 157 4.37 -23.35 5.49
C ILE A 157 3.13 -23.25 6.39
N ASN A 158 3.38 -23.25 7.71
CA ASN A 158 2.33 -23.18 8.73
C ASN A 158 1.16 -24.15 8.45
N GLY A 159 1.50 -25.41 8.13
CA GLY A 159 0.54 -26.47 7.86
C GLY A 159 0.01 -26.53 6.42
N ASN A 160 0.35 -25.58 5.56
CA ASN A 160 -0.10 -25.54 4.16
C ASN A 160 0.93 -26.19 3.24
N GLU A 161 0.46 -26.97 2.26
CA GLU A 161 1.30 -27.50 1.18
C GLU A 161 1.97 -26.36 0.44
N ALA A 162 3.27 -26.45 0.22
CA ALA A 162 4.02 -25.43 -0.49
C ALA A 162 5.18 -26.02 -1.30
N VAL A 163 5.64 -25.27 -2.27
CA VAL A 163 6.85 -25.57 -3.04
C VAL A 163 7.67 -24.29 -3.14
N ARG A 164 8.98 -24.40 -2.90
CA ARG A 164 9.93 -23.31 -3.08
C ARG A 164 10.90 -23.61 -4.20
N ALA A 165 11.33 -22.57 -4.88
CA ALA A 165 12.35 -22.62 -5.92
C ALA A 165 13.15 -21.32 -5.94
N ARG A 166 14.28 -21.34 -6.66
CA ARG A 166 15.08 -20.16 -6.96
C ARG A 166 15.03 -19.86 -8.45
N ALA A 167 15.17 -18.59 -8.77
CA ALA A 167 15.32 -18.12 -10.14
C ALA A 167 16.34 -16.97 -10.18
N SER A 168 16.91 -16.73 -11.35
CA SER A 168 17.75 -15.56 -11.57
C SER A 168 17.63 -15.08 -13.02
N ALA A 169 17.44 -13.77 -13.20
CA ALA A 169 17.31 -13.15 -14.49
C ALA A 169 17.74 -11.68 -14.42
N GLU A 170 18.41 -11.18 -15.45
CA GLU A 170 18.70 -9.75 -15.64
C GLU A 170 19.35 -9.03 -14.44
N GLY A 171 20.27 -9.72 -13.75
CA GLY A 171 20.94 -9.15 -12.57
C GLY A 171 20.16 -9.26 -11.26
N TRP A 172 19.00 -9.92 -11.27
CA TRP A 172 18.17 -10.20 -10.11
C TRP A 172 18.18 -11.68 -9.75
N GLN A 173 18.06 -11.95 -8.46
CA GLN A 173 17.81 -13.26 -7.89
C GLN A 173 16.43 -13.29 -7.21
N PHE A 174 15.77 -14.42 -7.27
CA PHE A 174 14.42 -14.58 -6.78
C PHE A 174 14.30 -15.82 -5.87
N ASP A 175 13.55 -15.68 -4.80
CA ASP A 175 12.95 -16.80 -4.05
C ASP A 175 11.47 -16.88 -4.45
N VAL A 176 11.08 -18.00 -4.97
CA VAL A 176 9.74 -18.28 -5.48
C VAL A 176 9.09 -19.28 -4.55
N THR A 177 8.01 -18.91 -3.92
CA THR A 177 7.22 -19.79 -3.06
C THR A 177 5.78 -19.83 -3.57
N VAL A 178 5.25 -21.03 -3.76
CA VAL A 178 3.84 -21.27 -4.11
C VAL A 178 3.21 -22.05 -2.96
N ILE A 179 2.07 -21.58 -2.47
CA ILE A 179 1.39 -22.10 -1.27
C ILE A 179 -0.05 -22.44 -1.62
N ARG A 180 -0.53 -23.62 -1.24
CA ARG A 180 -1.94 -24.00 -1.34
C ARG A 180 -2.60 -23.81 0.04
N ALA A 181 -3.53 -22.91 0.16
CA ALA A 181 -4.25 -22.62 1.41
C ALA A 181 -5.71 -22.25 1.14
N GLY A 182 -6.64 -22.75 1.94
CA GLY A 182 -8.06 -22.41 1.85
C GLY A 182 -8.71 -22.70 0.49
N GLY A 183 -8.22 -23.70 -0.27
CA GLY A 183 -8.70 -24.03 -1.61
C GLY A 183 -8.14 -23.12 -2.73
N GLN A 184 -7.29 -22.15 -2.38
CA GLN A 184 -6.63 -21.25 -3.33
C GLN A 184 -5.13 -21.52 -3.39
N VAL A 185 -4.49 -21.05 -4.45
CA VAL A 185 -3.05 -21.10 -4.60
C VAL A 185 -2.50 -19.68 -4.63
N TYR A 186 -1.52 -19.43 -3.79
CA TYR A 186 -0.86 -18.14 -3.63
C TYR A 186 0.59 -18.23 -4.08
N ARG A 187 1.09 -17.12 -4.64
CA ARG A 187 2.49 -16.94 -5.02
C ARG A 187 3.11 -15.86 -4.15
N LEU A 188 4.24 -16.19 -3.55
CA LEU A 188 5.14 -15.25 -2.90
C LEU A 188 6.45 -15.23 -3.68
N LEU A 189 6.78 -14.10 -4.25
CA LEU A 189 8.03 -13.86 -4.97
C LEU A 189 8.81 -12.80 -4.24
N THR A 190 9.99 -13.14 -3.76
CA THR A 190 10.94 -12.17 -3.19
C THR A 190 12.08 -11.98 -4.19
N ALA A 191 12.38 -10.74 -4.53
CA ALA A 191 13.43 -10.35 -5.47
C ALA A 191 14.48 -9.50 -4.76
N ALA A 192 15.75 -9.70 -5.13
CA ALA A 192 16.86 -8.87 -4.70
C ALA A 192 17.94 -8.82 -5.81
N PRO A 193 18.80 -7.77 -5.88
CA PRO A 193 19.96 -7.78 -6.74
C PRO A 193 20.85 -9.01 -6.48
N VAL A 194 21.48 -9.56 -7.53
CA VAL A 194 22.34 -10.77 -7.39
C VAL A 194 23.46 -10.58 -6.37
N ALA A 195 23.96 -9.35 -6.21
CA ALA A 195 25.01 -9.04 -5.24
C ALA A 195 24.49 -8.93 -3.79
N SER A 196 23.17 -9.01 -3.57
CA SER A 196 22.57 -8.87 -2.24
C SER A 196 22.52 -10.20 -1.50
N ASP A 197 22.94 -10.19 -0.24
CA ASP A 197 22.81 -11.32 0.70
C ASP A 197 21.44 -11.35 1.40
N ARG A 198 20.58 -10.36 1.15
CA ARG A 198 19.31 -10.16 1.85
C ARG A 198 18.18 -11.05 1.37
N LEU A 199 18.26 -11.63 0.16
CA LEU A 199 17.20 -12.43 -0.41
C LEU A 199 16.69 -13.52 0.54
N GLY A 200 17.61 -14.38 0.99
CA GLY A 200 17.25 -15.52 1.83
C GLY A 200 16.59 -15.15 3.17
N PRO A 201 17.19 -14.28 3.97
CA PRO A 201 16.60 -13.83 5.23
C PRO A 201 15.21 -13.19 5.05
N ILE A 202 15.03 -12.32 4.05
CA ILE A 202 13.74 -11.63 3.81
C ILE A 202 12.71 -12.61 3.30
N ALA A 203 13.03 -13.43 2.29
CA ALA A 203 12.12 -14.45 1.78
C ALA A 203 11.64 -15.41 2.89
N ASN A 204 12.54 -15.83 3.77
CA ASN A 204 12.20 -16.68 4.91
C ASN A 204 11.28 -15.95 5.90
N ALA A 205 11.57 -14.69 6.23
CA ALA A 205 10.75 -13.91 7.16
C ALA A 205 9.32 -13.73 6.62
N VAL A 206 9.18 -13.36 5.34
CA VAL A 206 7.87 -13.18 4.69
C VAL A 206 7.13 -14.51 4.61
N THR A 207 7.77 -15.55 4.09
CA THR A 207 7.16 -16.86 3.88
C THR A 207 6.70 -17.50 5.20
N SER A 208 7.54 -17.45 6.24
CA SER A 208 7.19 -18.01 7.56
C SER A 208 6.07 -17.25 8.27
N SER A 209 5.84 -15.99 7.90
CA SER A 209 4.74 -15.18 8.44
C SER A 209 3.39 -15.45 7.78
N PHE A 210 3.37 -16.13 6.61
CA PHE A 210 2.12 -16.47 5.91
C PHE A 210 1.28 -17.44 6.75
N ARG A 211 0.02 -17.08 7.00
CA ARG A 211 -0.89 -17.88 7.83
C ARG A 211 -2.37 -17.65 7.47
N ALA A 212 -3.21 -18.53 7.95
CA ALA A 212 -4.64 -18.28 7.97
C ALA A 212 -5.00 -17.21 9.03
N LEU A 213 -6.05 -16.44 8.75
CA LEU A 213 -6.71 -15.57 9.73
C LEU A 213 -7.71 -16.37 10.56
N SER A 214 -7.74 -16.12 11.87
CA SER A 214 -8.82 -16.60 12.72
C SER A 214 -10.14 -15.87 12.42
N GLU A 215 -11.28 -16.46 12.79
CA GLU A 215 -12.58 -15.82 12.61
C GLU A 215 -12.69 -14.51 13.41
N GLN A 216 -12.07 -14.44 14.59
CA GLN A 216 -12.02 -13.22 15.38
C GLN A 216 -11.23 -12.11 14.66
N GLU A 217 -10.10 -12.44 14.04
CA GLU A 217 -9.32 -11.47 13.25
C GLU A 217 -10.13 -10.97 12.06
N LYS A 218 -10.72 -11.88 11.27
CA LYS A 218 -11.59 -11.50 10.14
C LYS A 218 -12.71 -10.55 10.56
N GLN A 219 -13.36 -10.83 11.69
CA GLN A 219 -14.44 -9.99 12.23
C GLN A 219 -13.95 -8.65 12.79
N SER A 220 -12.71 -8.55 13.24
CA SER A 220 -12.13 -7.32 13.77
C SER A 220 -11.66 -6.34 12.69
N LEU A 221 -11.34 -6.84 11.50
CA LEU A 221 -10.90 -6.02 10.39
C LEU A 221 -12.05 -5.14 9.88
N ARG A 222 -11.87 -3.83 9.98
CA ARG A 222 -12.84 -2.83 9.52
C ARG A 222 -12.17 -1.85 8.55
N PRO A 223 -12.87 -1.46 7.49
CA PRO A 223 -12.38 -0.41 6.60
C PRO A 223 -12.31 0.92 7.34
N LEU A 224 -11.30 1.70 7.02
CA LEU A 224 -11.21 3.07 7.50
C LEU A 224 -12.26 3.94 6.80
N ARG A 225 -12.75 4.95 7.51
CA ARG A 225 -13.72 5.89 6.98
C ARG A 225 -13.36 7.31 7.37
N ILE A 226 -13.49 8.22 6.44
CA ILE A 226 -13.38 9.64 6.73
C ILE A 226 -14.50 10.04 7.67
N ARG A 227 -14.14 10.74 8.74
CA ARG A 227 -15.10 11.38 9.64
C ARG A 227 -14.88 12.88 9.62
N VAL A 228 -15.96 13.61 9.43
CA VAL A 228 -15.95 15.08 9.45
C VAL A 228 -16.43 15.56 10.80
N VAL A 229 -15.54 16.22 11.53
CA VAL A 229 -15.81 16.69 12.90
C VAL A 229 -15.55 18.18 13.05
N PRO A 230 -16.30 18.88 13.92
CA PRO A 230 -15.96 20.26 14.30
C PRO A 230 -14.78 20.25 15.26
N VAL A 231 -13.87 21.19 15.07
CA VAL A 231 -12.75 21.44 15.98
C VAL A 231 -13.28 22.09 17.26
N GLN A 232 -12.96 21.53 18.41
CA GLN A 232 -13.33 22.09 19.71
C GLN A 232 -12.32 23.13 20.19
N ALA A 233 -12.72 23.98 21.12
CA ALA A 233 -11.78 24.92 21.73
C ALA A 233 -10.63 24.16 22.42
N GLY A 234 -9.39 24.56 22.13
CA GLY A 234 -8.18 23.95 22.67
C GLY A 234 -7.67 22.71 21.91
N GLU A 235 -8.42 22.18 20.94
CA GLU A 235 -7.90 21.11 20.08
C GLU A 235 -6.82 21.64 19.11
N ASN A 236 -5.86 20.79 18.85
CA ASN A 236 -4.76 21.05 17.91
C ASN A 236 -4.55 19.85 16.99
N VAL A 237 -3.56 19.93 16.09
CA VAL A 237 -3.25 18.85 15.15
C VAL A 237 -2.96 17.52 15.87
N ALA A 238 -2.22 17.55 16.98
CA ALA A 238 -1.87 16.33 17.71
C ALA A 238 -3.10 15.67 18.34
N THR A 239 -4.00 16.45 18.95
CA THR A 239 -5.22 15.92 19.58
C THR A 239 -6.20 15.38 18.54
N LEU A 240 -6.37 16.06 17.40
CA LEU A 240 -7.26 15.61 16.31
C LEU A 240 -6.70 14.39 15.59
N ALA A 241 -5.42 14.40 15.27
CA ALA A 241 -4.74 13.26 14.65
C ALA A 241 -4.68 12.03 15.55
N GLY A 242 -4.61 12.22 16.88
CA GLY A 242 -4.69 11.13 17.86
C GLY A 242 -6.01 10.34 17.82
N ARG A 243 -7.05 10.87 17.17
CA ARG A 243 -8.33 10.17 16.93
C ARG A 243 -8.34 9.33 15.65
N MET A 244 -7.31 9.46 14.80
CA MET A 244 -7.16 8.73 13.53
C MET A 244 -6.53 7.36 13.79
N ASN A 245 -7.35 6.38 14.16
CA ASN A 245 -6.87 5.04 14.45
C ASN A 245 -6.60 4.25 13.17
N GLY A 246 -5.54 3.42 13.18
CA GLY A 246 -5.23 2.48 12.09
C GLY A 246 -4.52 3.12 10.90
N VAL A 247 -4.03 4.34 11.02
CA VAL A 247 -3.18 5.00 10.01
C VAL A 247 -1.77 5.24 10.55
N GLU A 248 -0.80 5.19 9.66
CA GLU A 248 0.58 5.57 9.96
C GLU A 248 0.74 7.09 9.89
N GLN A 249 1.66 7.63 10.70
CA GLN A 249 2.00 9.06 10.73
C GLN A 249 0.75 9.97 10.79
N PRO A 250 -0.16 9.80 11.76
CA PRO A 250 -1.49 10.42 11.74
C PRO A 250 -1.43 11.95 11.70
N GLN A 251 -0.42 12.60 12.28
CA GLN A 251 -0.31 14.06 12.25
C GLN A 251 0.02 14.59 10.85
N GLN A 252 0.91 13.92 10.12
CA GLN A 252 1.25 14.26 8.74
C GLN A 252 0.05 14.03 7.84
N LEU A 253 -0.58 12.86 7.95
CA LEU A 253 -1.79 12.55 7.18
C LEU A 253 -2.90 13.56 7.45
N PHE A 254 -3.16 13.90 8.73
CA PHE A 254 -4.15 14.91 9.10
C PHE A 254 -3.89 16.25 8.41
N ARG A 255 -2.64 16.73 8.39
CA ARG A 255 -2.28 17.96 7.69
C ARG A 255 -2.55 17.88 6.20
N ILE A 256 -2.15 16.79 5.55
CA ILE A 256 -2.31 16.58 4.12
C ILE A 256 -3.80 16.59 3.73
N ILE A 257 -4.62 15.78 4.39
CA ILE A 257 -6.04 15.66 4.02
C ILE A 257 -6.85 16.92 4.33
N ASN A 258 -6.39 17.76 5.27
CA ASN A 258 -7.03 19.03 5.61
C ASN A 258 -6.39 20.25 4.94
N GLY A 259 -5.32 20.06 4.16
CA GLY A 259 -4.62 21.13 3.46
C GLY A 259 -3.94 22.14 4.40
N LEU A 260 -3.43 21.68 5.53
CA LEU A 260 -2.74 22.49 6.54
C LEU A 260 -1.24 22.52 6.27
N GLY A 261 -0.67 23.72 6.21
CA GLY A 261 0.77 23.93 6.11
C GLY A 261 1.53 23.60 7.40
N PRO A 262 2.88 23.60 7.35
CA PRO A 262 3.71 23.47 8.54
C PRO A 262 3.35 24.54 9.58
N GLY A 263 3.12 24.15 10.84
CA GLY A 263 2.77 25.07 11.92
C GLY A 263 1.32 25.55 11.96
N GLU A 264 0.53 25.32 10.91
CA GLU A 264 -0.89 25.69 10.92
C GLU A 264 -1.69 24.80 11.87
N THR A 265 -2.65 25.43 12.56
CA THR A 265 -3.62 24.75 13.45
C THR A 265 -5.03 25.12 13.01
N PRO A 266 -5.97 24.17 12.93
CA PRO A 266 -7.33 24.50 12.57
C PRO A 266 -8.01 25.30 13.69
N SER A 267 -8.83 26.29 13.30
CA SER A 267 -9.55 27.14 14.25
C SER A 267 -10.75 26.41 14.85
N ALA A 268 -11.09 26.69 16.11
CA ALA A 268 -12.30 26.18 16.75
C ALA A 268 -13.55 26.52 15.91
N GLY A 269 -14.47 25.58 15.82
CA GLY A 269 -15.69 25.66 15.01
C GLY A 269 -15.49 25.29 13.54
N THR A 270 -14.26 25.21 13.00
CA THR A 270 -14.04 24.71 11.64
C THR A 270 -14.26 23.20 11.58
N ARG A 271 -14.77 22.71 10.45
CA ARG A 271 -14.93 21.26 10.22
C ARG A 271 -13.66 20.70 9.59
N VAL A 272 -13.19 19.57 10.11
CA VAL A 272 -11.98 18.86 9.63
C VAL A 272 -12.26 17.39 9.39
N LYS A 273 -11.43 16.78 8.55
CA LYS A 273 -11.41 15.33 8.29
C LYS A 273 -10.47 14.64 9.27
N ILE A 274 -10.96 13.57 9.88
CA ILE A 274 -10.16 12.64 10.68
C ILE A 274 -10.37 11.22 10.19
#